data_4ed297bc459a8fade6001a81913698e2
#
_entry.id   4ed297bc459a8fade6001a81913698e2
#
_cell.length_a   1.000
_cell.length_b   1.000
_cell.length_c   1.000
_cell.angle_alpha   90.00
_cell.angle_beta   90.00
_cell.angle_gamma   90.00
#
_symmetry.space_group_name_H-M   'P 1'
#
loop_
_entity.id
_entity.type
_entity.pdbx_description
1 polymer ?
#
loop_
_entity_poly.entity_id
_entity_poly.type
_entity_poly.pdbx_seq_one_letter_code
_entity_poly.pdbx_strand_id
1 'polypeptide(L)' 'MAVIHSTAYNNGYRLEQLENERGEIYYRACKDSICRYAEDEYIARMYLEGMGWDPKQPPVD' A
#
# COMPACT_ATOMS: atom_id res chain seq x y z
N MET A 1 7.95 -12.24 -7.03
CA MET A 1 7.15 -11.15 -6.45
C MET A 1 7.25 -9.92 -7.33
N ALA A 2 6.12 -9.37 -7.73
CA ALA A 2 6.09 -8.21 -8.60
C ALA A 2 5.04 -7.21 -8.12
N VAL A 3 5.39 -5.92 -8.17
CA VAL A 3 4.43 -4.85 -7.92
C VAL A 3 3.66 -4.65 -9.23
N ILE A 4 2.34 -4.86 -9.19
CA ILE A 4 1.51 -4.69 -10.38
C ILE A 4 0.72 -3.39 -10.38
N HIS A 5 0.64 -2.73 -9.23
CA HIS A 5 0.02 -1.41 -9.13
C HIS A 5 0.56 -0.71 -7.89
N SER A 6 0.86 0.57 -8.01
CA SER A 6 1.37 1.36 -6.89
C SER A 6 0.73 2.74 -6.92
N THR A 7 0.22 3.16 -5.78
CA THR A 7 -0.36 4.50 -5.62
C THR A 7 0.47 5.24 -4.57
N ALA A 8 1.00 6.39 -4.95
CA ALA A 8 1.79 7.23 -4.05
C ALA A 8 0.94 8.36 -3.49
N TYR A 9 1.16 8.66 -2.22
CA TYR A 9 0.51 9.77 -1.52
C TYR A 9 1.57 10.69 -0.94
N ASN A 10 1.14 11.83 -0.41
CA ASN A 10 2.06 12.79 0.20
C ASN A 10 2.77 12.19 1.41
N ASN A 11 3.93 12.72 1.73
CA ASN A 11 4.70 12.36 2.93
C ASN A 11 5.24 10.92 2.90
N GLY A 12 5.47 10.37 1.70
CA GLY A 12 6.11 9.07 1.57
C GLY A 12 5.19 7.87 1.74
N TYR A 13 3.88 8.08 1.82
CA TYR A 13 2.92 6.99 1.91
C TYR A 13 2.69 6.35 0.55
N ARG A 14 2.61 5.03 0.51
CA ARG A 14 2.32 4.27 -0.72
C ARG A 14 1.40 3.10 -0.38
N LEU A 15 0.52 2.80 -1.31
CA LEU A 15 -0.32 1.60 -1.26
C LEU A 15 -0.02 0.79 -2.50
N GLU A 16 0.45 -0.43 -2.34
CA GLU A 16 0.91 -1.25 -3.46
C GLU A 16 0.16 -2.56 -3.53
N GLN A 17 -0.13 -2.98 -4.76
CA GLN A 17 -0.70 -4.29 -5.05
C GLN A 17 0.39 -5.16 -5.66
N LEU A 18 0.54 -6.37 -5.12
CA LEU A 18 1.61 -7.26 -5.52
C LEU A 18 1.04 -8.63 -5.93
N GLU A 19 1.82 -9.32 -6.75
CA GLU A 19 1.50 -10.67 -7.17
C GLU A 19 2.70 -11.57 -6.88
N ASN A 20 2.46 -12.75 -6.28
CA ASN A 20 3.54 -13.69 -6.01
C ASN A 20 3.69 -14.67 -7.20
N GLU A 21 4.61 -15.62 -7.08
CA GLU A 21 4.90 -16.57 -8.15
C GLU A 21 3.73 -17.49 -8.46
N ARG A 22 2.77 -17.64 -7.54
CA ARG A 22 1.59 -18.46 -7.72
C ARG A 22 0.43 -17.70 -8.35
N GLY A 23 0.61 -16.39 -8.63
CA GLY A 23 -0.46 -15.56 -9.12
C GLY A 23 -1.39 -15.04 -8.04
N GLU A 24 -1.04 -15.23 -6.78
CA GLU A 24 -1.86 -14.73 -5.68
C GLU A 24 -1.62 -13.23 -5.49
N ILE A 25 -2.70 -12.49 -5.26
CA ILE A 25 -2.66 -11.05 -5.10
C ILE A 25 -2.64 -10.71 -3.61
N TYR A 26 -1.78 -9.79 -3.24
CA TYR A 26 -1.74 -9.26 -1.88
C TYR A 26 -1.31 -7.80 -1.95
N TYR A 27 -1.32 -7.13 -0.80
CA TYR A 27 -1.12 -5.68 -0.75
C TYR A 27 -0.07 -5.34 0.30
N ARG A 28 0.48 -4.15 0.20
CA ARG A 28 1.29 -3.62 1.28
C ARG A 28 1.09 -2.11 1.42
N ALA A 29 1.11 -1.66 2.66
CA ALA A 29 1.05 -0.25 3.02
C ALA A 29 2.44 0.19 3.44
N CYS A 30 2.97 1.23 2.81
CA CYS A 30 4.33 1.67 3.05
C CYS A 30 4.37 3.13 3.48
N LYS A 31 5.30 3.44 4.38
CA LYS A 31 5.70 4.79 4.73
C LYS A 31 7.21 4.84 4.58
N ASP A 32 7.69 5.56 3.57
CA ASP A 32 9.12 5.60 3.22
C ASP A 32 9.66 4.18 2.99
N SER A 33 10.57 3.69 3.82
CA SER A 33 11.15 2.36 3.68
C SER A 33 10.45 1.29 4.53
N ILE A 34 9.43 1.66 5.29
CA ILE A 34 8.72 0.73 6.17
C ILE A 34 7.43 0.28 5.51
N CYS A 35 7.23 -1.03 5.39
CA CYS A 35 6.02 -1.58 4.78
C CYS A 35 5.38 -2.64 5.67
N ARG A 36 4.06 -2.73 5.61
CA ARG A 36 3.29 -3.80 6.25
C ARG A 36 2.47 -4.50 5.17
N TYR A 37 2.48 -5.82 5.19
CA TYR A 37 1.80 -6.64 4.22
C TYR A 37 0.39 -6.98 4.69
N ALA A 38 -0.55 -7.05 3.77
CA ALA A 38 -1.95 -7.34 4.05
C ALA A 38 -2.52 -8.21 2.94
N GLU A 39 -3.54 -9.00 3.30
CA GLU A 39 -4.17 -9.92 2.36
C GLU A 39 -5.11 -9.20 1.38
N ASP A 40 -5.67 -8.06 1.78
CA ASP A 40 -6.55 -7.30 0.89
C ASP A 40 -6.33 -5.80 1.05
N GLU A 41 -6.90 -5.05 0.11
CA GLU A 41 -6.72 -3.62 0.04
C GLU A 41 -7.28 -2.89 1.27
N TYR A 42 -8.40 -3.36 1.78
CA TYR A 42 -9.04 -2.73 2.93
C TYR A 42 -8.12 -2.77 4.15
N ILE A 43 -7.53 -3.93 4.41
CA ILE A 43 -6.61 -4.09 5.54
C ILE A 43 -5.34 -3.25 5.33
N ALA A 44 -4.84 -3.22 4.10
CA ALA A 44 -3.67 -2.40 3.78
C ALA A 44 -3.95 -0.91 4.03
N ARG A 45 -5.14 -0.44 3.67
CA ARG A 45 -5.53 0.94 3.93
C ARG A 45 -5.62 1.22 5.43
N MET A 46 -6.14 0.27 6.21
CA MET A 46 -6.18 0.41 7.67
C MET A 46 -4.79 0.54 8.27
N TYR A 47 -3.84 -0.28 7.78
CA TYR A 47 -2.46 -0.17 8.23
C TYR A 47 -1.87 1.19 7.86
N LEU A 48 -2.17 1.68 6.66
CA LEU A 48 -1.66 2.98 6.22
C LEU A 48 -2.19 4.10 7.11
N GLU A 49 -3.48 4.06 7.46
CA GLU A 49 -4.06 5.04 8.38
C GLU A 49 -3.41 4.96 9.75
N GLY A 50 -3.09 3.75 10.21
CA GLY A 50 -2.38 3.56 11.47
C GLY A 50 -0.97 4.15 11.46
N MET A 51 -0.38 4.32 10.29
CA MET A 51 0.92 4.97 10.12
C MET A 51 0.82 6.49 10.07
N GLY A 52 -0.40 7.03 9.97
CA GLY A 52 -0.63 8.49 9.93
C GLY A 52 -1.18 9.03 8.61
N TRP A 53 -1.47 8.15 7.65
CA TRP A 53 -2.03 8.57 6.37
C TRP A 53 -3.48 9.05 6.54
N ASP A 54 -3.80 10.16 5.86
CA ASP A 54 -5.16 10.69 5.83
C ASP A 54 -5.86 10.18 4.57
N PRO A 55 -6.92 9.35 4.72
CA PRO A 55 -7.60 8.77 3.57
C PRO A 55 -8.32 9.79 2.69
N LYS A 56 -8.49 11.02 3.17
CA LYS A 56 -9.13 12.09 2.38
C LYS A 56 -8.18 12.74 1.39
N GLN A 57 -6.87 12.51 1.54
CA GLN A 57 -5.90 13.12 0.63
C GLN A 57 -5.85 12.35 -0.69
N PRO A 58 -5.84 13.07 -1.82
CA PRO A 58 -5.75 12.41 -3.12
C PRO A 58 -4.34 11.87 -3.36
N PRO A 59 -4.21 10.91 -4.29
CA PRO A 59 -2.89 10.43 -4.70
C PRO A 59 -2.05 11.56 -5.28
N VAL A 60 -0.75 11.41 -5.16
CA VAL A 60 0.22 12.30 -5.78
C VAL A 60 0.46 11.81 -7.21
N ASP A 61 0.39 12.71 -8.15
CA ASP A 61 0.67 12.40 -9.56
C ASP A 61 2.17 12.38 -9.84
#